data_6e9e1f6440c4b03f6bf2d3cd811c9450
#
_entry.id   6e9e1f6440c4b03f6bf2d3cd811c9450
#
_cell.length_a   1.000
_cell.length_b   1.000
_cell.length_c   1.000
_cell.angle_alpha   90.00
_cell.angle_beta   90.00
_cell.angle_gamma   90.00
#
_symmetry.space_group_name_H-M   'P 1'
#
loop_
_entity.id
_entity.type
_entity.pdbx_description
1 polymer ?
#
loop_
_entity_poly.entity_id
_entity_poly.type
_entity_poly.pdbx_seq_one_letter_code
_entity_poly.pdbx_strand_id
1 'polypeptide(L)'
;MQFLYRSLLLALAVVSLTSCGTYTELIGTWTKPEYMNKGYKKVLVFAVGTKSLVNQSVAERAVAIRIAKTGTVAVPASDVFPLATYDANKDGKIDDPTIADKLAAKLKVDGYEAVLIFGVKDIKEQQRYVPGTVTYQPTSYYNGWSNYWATTYQTVETPGYYTTDVEAYVEANMFDVQTSDLVWSAQTEILNPGSLSDAADSFAGTIVPSIINNGLVSTK
;
A
#
# COMPACT_ATOMS: atom_id res chain seq x y z
N MET A 1 37.88 20.12 -17.80
CA MET A 1 37.57 18.69 -17.95
C MET A 1 37.39 17.96 -16.63
N GLN A 2 38.23 18.14 -15.61
CA GLN A 2 38.11 17.47 -14.31
C GLN A 2 36.84 17.84 -13.51
N PHE A 3 36.32 19.04 -13.64
CA PHE A 3 35.07 19.48 -12.97
C PHE A 3 33.83 18.78 -13.54
N LEU A 4 33.77 18.61 -14.84
CA LEU A 4 32.67 17.88 -15.52
C LEU A 4 32.63 16.38 -15.15
N TYR A 5 33.79 15.75 -15.00
CA TYR A 5 33.91 14.36 -14.59
C TYR A 5 33.44 14.15 -13.12
N ARG A 6 33.79 15.09 -12.23
CA ARG A 6 33.33 15.04 -10.82
C ARG A 6 31.83 15.23 -10.67
N SER A 7 31.25 16.14 -11.46
CA SER A 7 29.78 16.34 -11.46
C SER A 7 29.03 15.16 -12.06
N LEU A 8 29.58 14.49 -13.06
CA LEU A 8 29.01 13.31 -13.68
C LEU A 8 29.04 12.09 -12.73
N LEU A 9 30.13 11.91 -11.97
CA LEU A 9 30.27 10.86 -10.95
C LEU A 9 29.31 11.08 -9.76
N LEU A 10 29.11 12.35 -9.33
CA LEU A 10 28.13 12.66 -8.30
C LEU A 10 26.68 12.42 -8.77
N ALA A 11 26.37 12.75 -10.01
CA ALA A 11 25.04 12.49 -10.59
C ALA A 11 24.76 10.99 -10.74
N LEU A 12 25.78 10.18 -11.07
CA LEU A 12 25.65 8.74 -11.20
C LEU A 12 25.45 8.03 -9.83
N ALA A 13 26.04 8.57 -8.76
CA ALA A 13 25.91 8.04 -7.40
C ALA A 13 24.51 8.26 -6.79
N VAL A 14 23.77 9.27 -7.25
CA VAL A 14 22.40 9.58 -6.75
C VAL A 14 21.34 8.64 -7.36
N VAL A 15 21.60 8.04 -8.51
CA VAL A 15 20.64 7.15 -9.21
C VAL A 15 20.57 5.74 -8.60
N SER A 16 21.53 5.35 -7.76
CA SER A 16 21.59 3.99 -7.21
C SER A 16 20.87 3.78 -5.88
N LEU A 17 20.12 4.77 -5.38
CA LEU A 17 19.25 4.61 -4.21
C LEU A 17 17.85 4.09 -4.63
N THR A 18 17.80 2.97 -5.33
CA THR A 18 16.54 2.22 -5.46
C THR A 18 16.21 1.64 -4.10
N SER A 19 15.44 2.39 -3.32
CA SER A 19 14.82 1.89 -2.10
C SER A 19 13.98 0.66 -2.46
N CYS A 20 14.27 -0.47 -1.82
CA CYS A 20 13.39 -1.63 -1.81
C CYS A 20 12.14 -1.23 -1.00
N GLY A 21 11.23 -0.51 -1.63
CA GLY A 21 9.97 -0.08 -1.01
C GLY A 21 8.90 -1.14 -1.17
N THR A 22 7.92 -1.10 -0.28
CA THR A 22 6.67 -1.87 -0.43
C THR A 22 6.05 -1.58 -1.79
N TYR A 23 5.71 -2.63 -2.52
CA TYR A 23 5.11 -2.53 -3.84
C TYR A 23 3.69 -3.10 -3.82
N THR A 24 2.76 -2.36 -4.42
CA THR A 24 1.37 -2.81 -4.61
C THR A 24 1.08 -2.89 -6.11
N GLU A 25 0.64 -4.06 -6.55
CA GLU A 25 0.19 -4.32 -7.91
C GLU A 25 -1.33 -4.26 -8.00
N LEU A 26 -1.85 -3.66 -9.08
CA LEU A 26 -3.27 -3.67 -9.42
C LEU A 26 -3.55 -4.89 -10.28
N ILE A 27 -4.17 -5.93 -9.70
CA ILE A 27 -4.48 -7.19 -10.39
C ILE A 27 -5.63 -6.99 -11.38
N GLY A 28 -6.65 -6.27 -10.94
CA GLY A 28 -7.84 -6.02 -11.76
C GLY A 28 -8.65 -4.85 -11.24
N THR A 29 -9.39 -4.23 -12.15
CA THR A 29 -10.33 -3.15 -11.82
C THR A 29 -11.56 -3.22 -12.72
N TRP A 30 -12.68 -2.77 -12.18
CA TRP A 30 -13.94 -2.66 -12.90
C TRP A 30 -14.65 -1.36 -12.50
N THR A 31 -15.31 -0.73 -13.46
CA THR A 31 -16.10 0.48 -13.23
C THR A 31 -17.44 0.33 -13.96
N LYS A 32 -18.53 0.62 -13.24
CA LYS A 32 -19.87 0.62 -13.84
C LYS A 32 -19.98 1.80 -14.81
N PRO A 33 -20.27 1.54 -16.12
CA PRO A 33 -20.18 2.57 -17.16
C PRO A 33 -20.98 3.84 -16.89
N GLU A 34 -22.18 3.70 -16.29
CA GLU A 34 -23.09 4.81 -16.01
C GLU A 34 -22.55 5.78 -14.94
N TYR A 35 -21.52 5.36 -14.17
CA TYR A 35 -20.90 6.16 -13.12
C TYR A 35 -19.52 6.70 -13.50
N MET A 36 -19.04 6.41 -14.70
CA MET A 36 -17.79 7.04 -15.18
C MET A 36 -17.95 8.56 -15.25
N ASN A 37 -16.93 9.28 -14.79
CA ASN A 37 -16.90 10.73 -14.70
C ASN A 37 -17.98 11.34 -13.79
N LYS A 38 -18.45 10.58 -12.78
CA LYS A 38 -19.44 11.06 -11.81
C LYS A 38 -18.93 12.20 -10.94
N GLY A 39 -17.63 12.22 -10.60
CA GLY A 39 -16.98 13.30 -9.88
C GLY A 39 -17.49 13.49 -8.46
N TYR A 40 -17.55 12.44 -7.66
CA TYR A 40 -17.96 12.49 -6.26
C TYR A 40 -17.17 13.53 -5.47
N LYS A 41 -17.87 14.38 -4.72
CA LYS A 41 -17.28 15.49 -3.96
C LYS A 41 -17.02 15.16 -2.51
N LYS A 42 -17.78 14.20 -1.93
CA LYS A 42 -17.62 13.78 -0.54
C LYS A 42 -17.69 12.27 -0.42
N VAL A 43 -16.58 11.66 -0.02
CA VAL A 43 -16.38 10.20 0.03
C VAL A 43 -16.03 9.78 1.46
N LEU A 44 -16.72 8.78 1.98
CA LEU A 44 -16.30 8.07 3.19
C LEU A 44 -15.30 7.00 2.81
N VAL A 45 -14.21 6.90 3.56
CA VAL A 45 -13.16 5.88 3.37
C VAL A 45 -13.20 4.92 4.53
N PHE A 46 -13.45 3.65 4.27
CA PHE A 46 -13.73 2.66 5.29
C PHE A 46 -12.90 1.39 5.10
N ALA A 47 -12.01 1.09 6.05
CA ALA A 47 -11.24 -0.14 6.10
C ALA A 47 -11.95 -1.18 6.97
N VAL A 48 -12.10 -2.41 6.45
CA VAL A 48 -12.77 -3.53 7.13
C VAL A 48 -11.81 -4.70 7.35
N GLY A 49 -12.19 -5.62 8.25
CA GLY A 49 -11.43 -6.85 8.48
C GLY A 49 -10.20 -6.69 9.39
N THR A 50 -10.03 -5.56 10.06
CA THR A 50 -8.98 -5.38 11.08
C THR A 50 -9.58 -5.31 12.48
N LYS A 51 -8.96 -6.01 13.43
CA LYS A 51 -9.34 -5.98 14.85
C LYS A 51 -8.76 -4.78 15.60
N SER A 52 -7.89 -4.01 14.96
CA SER A 52 -7.19 -2.87 15.56
C SER A 52 -7.75 -1.56 14.98
N LEU A 53 -8.36 -0.74 15.84
CA LEU A 53 -8.82 0.61 15.48
C LEU A 53 -7.66 1.51 15.00
N VAL A 54 -6.47 1.31 15.54
CA VAL A 54 -5.27 2.06 15.11
C VAL A 54 -4.91 1.67 13.67
N ASN A 55 -4.85 0.37 13.39
CA ASN A 55 -4.52 -0.14 12.05
C ASN A 55 -5.54 0.32 11.01
N GLN A 56 -6.82 0.29 11.38
CA GLN A 56 -7.90 0.80 10.57
C GLN A 56 -7.71 2.28 10.23
N SER A 57 -7.52 3.11 11.26
CA SER A 57 -7.32 4.56 11.08
C SER A 57 -6.10 4.88 10.21
N VAL A 58 -5.00 4.14 10.34
CA VAL A 58 -3.79 4.30 9.49
C VAL A 58 -4.14 4.04 8.03
N ALA A 59 -4.81 2.93 7.73
CA ALA A 59 -5.17 2.56 6.36
C ALA A 59 -6.17 3.54 5.73
N GLU A 60 -7.21 3.94 6.47
CA GLU A 60 -8.21 4.89 6.02
C GLU A 60 -7.61 6.28 5.72
N ARG A 61 -6.72 6.76 6.62
CA ARG A 61 -6.05 8.07 6.45
C ARG A 61 -5.13 8.11 5.24
N ALA A 62 -4.38 7.04 4.97
CA ALA A 62 -3.51 6.97 3.80
C ALA A 62 -4.29 7.17 2.50
N VAL A 63 -5.44 6.50 2.37
CA VAL A 63 -6.33 6.61 1.21
C VAL A 63 -7.02 7.98 1.18
N ALA A 64 -7.59 8.43 2.30
CA ALA A 64 -8.32 9.69 2.39
C ALA A 64 -7.43 10.90 2.06
N ILE A 65 -6.19 10.96 2.59
CA ILE A 65 -5.23 12.03 2.30
C ILE A 65 -4.92 12.09 0.80
N ARG A 66 -4.79 10.94 0.14
CA ARG A 66 -4.46 10.88 -1.29
C ARG A 66 -5.65 11.31 -2.16
N ILE A 67 -6.88 10.90 -1.82
CA ILE A 67 -8.10 11.37 -2.48
C ILE A 67 -8.27 12.88 -2.26
N ALA A 68 -8.05 13.39 -1.05
CA ALA A 68 -8.21 14.81 -0.73
C ALA A 68 -7.32 15.74 -1.58
N LYS A 69 -6.18 15.25 -2.09
CA LYS A 69 -5.31 16.00 -3.02
C LYS A 69 -6.01 16.36 -4.33
N THR A 70 -7.07 15.66 -4.71
CA THR A 70 -7.88 15.96 -5.91
C THR A 70 -8.87 17.10 -5.70
N GLY A 71 -9.10 17.52 -4.47
CA GLY A 71 -10.14 18.49 -4.09
C GLY A 71 -11.44 17.84 -3.58
N THR A 72 -11.55 16.51 -3.64
CA THR A 72 -12.65 15.74 -3.04
C THR A 72 -12.50 15.71 -1.52
N VAL A 73 -13.59 15.91 -0.79
CA VAL A 73 -13.63 15.76 0.67
C VAL A 73 -13.65 14.25 0.98
N ALA A 74 -12.53 13.71 1.39
CA ALA A 74 -12.42 12.30 1.79
C ALA A 74 -12.28 12.22 3.32
N VAL A 75 -13.17 11.46 3.96
CA VAL A 75 -13.29 11.37 5.41
C VAL A 75 -13.01 9.93 5.84
N PRO A 76 -12.03 9.67 6.71
CA PRO A 76 -11.86 8.35 7.32
C PRO A 76 -13.07 7.97 8.15
N ALA A 77 -13.54 6.73 8.03
CA ALA A 77 -14.68 6.25 8.80
C ALA A 77 -14.39 6.25 10.31
N SER A 78 -13.16 5.98 10.70
CA SER A 78 -12.71 6.04 12.09
C SER A 78 -12.88 7.42 12.75
N ASP A 79 -12.97 8.50 11.98
CA ASP A 79 -13.17 9.87 12.51
C ASP A 79 -14.65 10.19 12.74
N VAL A 80 -15.57 9.44 12.10
CA VAL A 80 -17.01 9.76 12.08
C VAL A 80 -17.84 8.68 12.76
N PHE A 81 -17.38 7.42 12.65
CA PHE A 81 -18.09 6.25 13.17
C PHE A 81 -17.16 5.45 14.08
N PRO A 82 -17.31 5.52 15.41
CA PRO A 82 -16.58 4.65 16.30
C PRO A 82 -17.08 3.21 16.11
N LEU A 83 -16.34 2.42 15.34
CA LEU A 83 -16.69 1.03 15.01
C LEU A 83 -16.94 0.14 16.22
N ALA A 84 -16.31 0.43 17.35
CA ALA A 84 -16.59 -0.28 18.60
C ALA A 84 -18.08 -0.27 19.00
N THR A 85 -18.87 0.62 18.39
CA THR A 85 -20.33 0.73 18.63
C THR A 85 -21.12 -0.18 17.69
N TYR A 86 -20.56 -0.59 16.55
CA TYR A 86 -21.28 -1.29 15.48
C TYR A 86 -20.78 -2.72 15.24
N ASP A 87 -19.61 -3.05 15.73
CA ASP A 87 -18.98 -4.37 15.64
C ASP A 87 -18.72 -4.90 17.05
N ALA A 88 -19.78 -5.45 17.67
CA ALA A 88 -19.74 -5.89 19.08
C ALA A 88 -18.79 -7.08 19.30
N ASN A 89 -18.59 -7.92 18.28
CA ASN A 89 -17.72 -9.11 18.34
C ASN A 89 -16.33 -8.86 17.71
N LYS A 90 -16.09 -7.69 17.14
CA LYS A 90 -14.80 -7.26 16.55
C LYS A 90 -14.29 -8.17 15.43
N ASP A 91 -15.19 -8.73 14.65
CA ASP A 91 -14.82 -9.55 13.48
C ASP A 91 -14.74 -8.74 12.17
N GLY A 92 -15.01 -7.44 12.24
CA GLY A 92 -14.99 -6.53 11.10
C GLY A 92 -16.26 -6.55 10.26
N LYS A 93 -17.34 -7.16 10.78
CA LYS A 93 -18.65 -7.23 10.11
C LYS A 93 -19.69 -6.46 10.91
N ILE A 94 -20.66 -5.93 10.22
CA ILE A 94 -21.87 -5.37 10.83
C ILE A 94 -22.89 -6.50 10.92
N ASP A 95 -23.03 -7.08 12.11
CA ASP A 95 -23.89 -8.25 12.33
C ASP A 95 -25.38 -7.93 12.32
N ASP A 96 -25.75 -6.67 12.61
CA ASP A 96 -27.14 -6.23 12.66
C ASP A 96 -27.52 -5.47 11.39
N PRO A 97 -28.41 -6.03 10.54
CA PRO A 97 -28.89 -5.34 9.34
C PRO A 97 -29.49 -3.95 9.60
N THR A 98 -30.10 -3.76 10.78
CA THR A 98 -30.69 -2.46 11.13
C THR A 98 -29.62 -1.37 11.34
N ILE A 99 -28.43 -1.76 11.70
CA ILE A 99 -27.28 -0.84 11.81
C ILE A 99 -26.82 -0.41 10.43
N ALA A 100 -26.77 -1.32 9.47
CA ALA A 100 -26.41 -1.00 8.08
C ALA A 100 -27.37 0.02 7.48
N ASP A 101 -28.68 -0.15 7.70
CA ASP A 101 -29.70 0.79 7.22
C ASP A 101 -29.58 2.17 7.90
N LYS A 102 -29.36 2.21 9.22
CA LYS A 102 -29.13 3.45 9.97
C LYS A 102 -27.87 4.16 9.48
N LEU A 103 -26.80 3.42 9.21
CA LEU A 103 -25.55 3.96 8.69
C LEU A 103 -25.77 4.55 7.29
N ALA A 104 -26.45 3.82 6.40
CA ALA A 104 -26.77 4.30 5.06
C ALA A 104 -27.62 5.59 5.10
N ALA A 105 -28.64 5.62 5.98
CA ALA A 105 -29.46 6.82 6.17
C ALA A 105 -28.65 8.01 6.69
N LYS A 106 -27.76 7.77 7.67
CA LYS A 106 -26.88 8.80 8.21
C LYS A 106 -25.92 9.35 7.14
N LEU A 107 -25.34 8.50 6.32
CA LEU A 107 -24.44 8.92 5.23
C LEU A 107 -25.16 9.86 4.24
N LYS A 108 -26.42 9.56 3.91
CA LYS A 108 -27.25 10.44 3.05
C LYS A 108 -27.50 11.80 3.70
N VAL A 109 -27.86 11.81 4.98
CA VAL A 109 -28.12 13.05 5.75
C VAL A 109 -26.85 13.90 5.89
N ASP A 110 -25.72 13.26 6.14
CA ASP A 110 -24.43 13.93 6.30
C ASP A 110 -23.82 14.37 4.95
N GLY A 111 -24.51 14.09 3.83
CA GLY A 111 -24.13 14.52 2.48
C GLY A 111 -22.95 13.77 1.88
N TYR A 112 -22.71 12.53 2.29
CA TYR A 112 -21.78 11.66 1.58
C TYR A 112 -22.39 11.22 0.26
N GLU A 113 -21.58 11.23 -0.79
CA GLU A 113 -22.00 10.83 -2.14
C GLU A 113 -21.53 9.42 -2.50
N ALA A 114 -20.38 9.01 -1.97
CA ALA A 114 -19.86 7.66 -2.15
C ALA A 114 -19.21 7.13 -0.88
N VAL A 115 -19.10 5.80 -0.80
CA VAL A 115 -18.34 5.06 0.23
C VAL A 115 -17.32 4.17 -0.47
N LEU A 116 -16.07 4.33 -0.12
CA LEU A 116 -14.98 3.44 -0.54
C LEU A 116 -14.67 2.47 0.61
N ILE A 117 -14.97 1.19 0.43
CA ILE A 117 -14.74 0.12 1.40
C ILE A 117 -13.60 -0.74 0.90
N PHE A 118 -12.63 -1.04 1.75
CA PHE A 118 -11.54 -1.95 1.39
C PHE A 118 -11.12 -2.81 2.58
N GLY A 119 -10.56 -3.98 2.28
CA GLY A 119 -10.09 -4.89 3.30
C GLY A 119 -9.23 -6.01 2.74
N VAL A 120 -8.39 -6.56 3.63
CA VAL A 120 -7.56 -7.72 3.32
C VAL A 120 -8.44 -8.95 3.19
N LYS A 121 -8.30 -9.64 2.06
CA LYS A 121 -9.03 -10.90 1.77
C LYS A 121 -8.21 -12.13 2.08
N ASP A 122 -6.90 -12.06 1.83
CA ASP A 122 -5.98 -13.18 2.04
C ASP A 122 -4.57 -12.64 2.33
N ILE A 123 -3.81 -13.39 3.11
CA ILE A 123 -2.39 -13.16 3.36
C ILE A 123 -1.68 -14.50 3.16
N LYS A 124 -0.72 -14.52 2.24
CA LYS A 124 0.14 -15.67 2.01
C LYS A 124 1.53 -15.38 2.51
N GLU A 125 2.10 -16.33 3.22
CA GLU A 125 3.47 -16.28 3.70
C GLU A 125 4.22 -17.46 3.11
N GLN A 126 5.35 -17.20 2.45
CA GLN A 126 6.20 -18.22 1.87
C GLN A 126 7.63 -18.07 2.36
N GLN A 127 8.16 -19.13 2.94
CA GLN A 127 9.57 -19.15 3.31
C GLN A 127 10.44 -19.42 2.09
N ARG A 128 11.42 -18.54 1.89
CA ARG A 128 12.44 -18.65 0.84
C ARG A 128 13.82 -18.76 1.46
N TYR A 129 14.59 -19.76 1.01
CA TYR A 129 15.99 -19.89 1.40
C TYR A 129 16.88 -19.01 0.51
N VAL A 130 17.64 -18.14 1.13
CA VAL A 130 18.70 -17.36 0.48
C VAL A 130 20.02 -18.06 0.71
N PRO A 131 20.67 -18.61 -0.34
CA PRO A 131 21.93 -19.31 -0.17
C PRO A 131 23.03 -18.38 0.33
N GLY A 132 23.89 -18.91 1.16
CA GLY A 132 25.08 -18.20 1.61
C GLY A 132 26.05 -17.96 0.47
N THR A 133 26.94 -17.00 0.66
CA THR A 133 27.98 -16.65 -0.30
C THR A 133 29.36 -16.95 0.28
N VAL A 134 30.26 -17.37 -0.60
CA VAL A 134 31.68 -17.60 -0.27
C VAL A 134 32.47 -16.51 -0.98
N THR A 135 33.17 -15.70 -0.21
CA THR A 135 34.06 -14.65 -0.72
C THR A 135 35.50 -14.95 -0.33
N TYR A 136 36.42 -14.67 -1.23
CA TYR A 136 37.85 -14.81 -0.98
C TYR A 136 38.47 -13.46 -0.71
N GLN A 137 39.03 -13.27 0.48
CA GLN A 137 39.68 -12.00 0.86
C GLN A 137 41.22 -12.25 0.98
N PRO A 138 42.07 -11.37 0.42
CA PRO A 138 43.49 -11.46 0.60
C PRO A 138 43.86 -11.18 2.06
N THR A 139 44.67 -12.07 2.64
CA THR A 139 45.10 -11.97 4.05
C THR A 139 46.39 -11.19 4.23
N SER A 140 47.09 -10.86 3.13
CA SER A 140 48.30 -10.07 3.17
C SER A 140 48.23 -8.88 2.23
N TYR A 141 48.60 -7.72 2.77
CA TYR A 141 48.88 -6.53 1.96
C TYR A 141 50.36 -6.58 1.53
N TYR A 142 50.59 -6.59 0.24
CA TYR A 142 51.94 -6.59 -0.32
C TYR A 142 52.32 -5.18 -0.77
N ASN A 143 53.56 -4.82 -0.42
CA ASN A 143 54.19 -3.60 -0.91
C ASN A 143 55.01 -3.92 -2.17
N GLY A 144 54.33 -4.09 -3.30
CA GLY A 144 54.96 -4.28 -4.57
C GLY A 144 54.63 -5.60 -5.29
N TRP A 145 54.92 -5.64 -6.57
CA TRP A 145 54.57 -6.73 -7.46
C TRP A 145 55.30 -8.05 -7.14
N SER A 146 56.50 -7.96 -6.53
CA SER A 146 57.32 -9.14 -6.19
C SER A 146 56.68 -10.05 -5.12
N ASN A 147 55.81 -9.48 -4.28
CA ASN A 147 55.11 -10.25 -3.24
C ASN A 147 53.72 -10.75 -3.68
N TYR A 148 53.34 -10.50 -4.91
CA TYR A 148 52.03 -10.95 -5.44
C TYR A 148 51.85 -12.45 -5.34
N TRP A 149 52.90 -13.23 -5.61
CA TRP A 149 52.90 -14.71 -5.60
C TRP A 149 52.82 -15.32 -4.18
N ALA A 150 53.06 -14.51 -3.14
CA ALA A 150 52.96 -14.94 -1.74
C ALA A 150 51.62 -14.58 -1.10
N THR A 151 50.67 -14.01 -1.86
CA THR A 151 49.35 -13.63 -1.34
C THR A 151 48.53 -14.89 -1.08
N THR A 152 48.10 -15.04 0.18
CA THR A 152 47.15 -16.06 0.59
C THR A 152 45.75 -15.46 0.71
N TYR A 153 44.76 -16.24 0.36
CA TYR A 153 43.37 -15.84 0.46
C TYR A 153 42.70 -16.58 1.60
N GLN A 154 41.93 -15.86 2.37
CA GLN A 154 41.02 -16.43 3.37
C GLN A 154 39.63 -16.53 2.79
N THR A 155 39.00 -17.66 2.98
CA THR A 155 37.60 -17.86 2.64
C THR A 155 36.73 -17.24 3.73
N VAL A 156 35.87 -16.31 3.35
CA VAL A 156 34.84 -15.75 4.21
C VAL A 156 33.52 -16.32 3.73
N GLU A 157 32.89 -17.12 4.57
CA GLU A 157 31.59 -17.73 4.31
C GLU A 157 30.52 -16.94 5.03
N THR A 158 29.53 -16.49 4.28
CA THR A 158 28.28 -15.94 4.85
C THR A 158 27.25 -17.07 4.83
N PRO A 159 26.74 -17.50 5.99
CA PRO A 159 25.76 -18.58 6.03
C PRO A 159 24.47 -18.17 5.29
N GLY A 160 23.83 -19.15 4.65
CA GLY A 160 22.49 -18.95 4.10
C GLY A 160 21.46 -18.72 5.20
N TYR A 161 20.39 -18.03 4.88
CA TYR A 161 19.31 -17.73 5.80
C TYR A 161 17.94 -17.91 5.12
N TYR A 162 16.93 -18.10 5.94
CA TYR A 162 15.55 -18.11 5.47
C TYR A 162 14.95 -16.69 5.60
N THR A 163 14.25 -16.26 4.57
CA THR A 163 13.41 -15.06 4.59
C THR A 163 11.95 -15.46 4.34
N THR A 164 11.02 -14.70 4.88
CA THR A 164 9.60 -14.89 4.64
C THR A 164 9.14 -13.82 3.68
N ASP A 165 8.64 -14.24 2.52
CA ASP A 165 7.95 -13.35 1.59
C ASP A 165 6.46 -13.31 1.99
N VAL A 166 5.89 -12.10 2.05
CA VAL A 166 4.49 -11.86 2.44
C VAL A 166 3.76 -11.24 1.26
N GLU A 167 2.64 -11.84 0.89
CA GLU A 167 1.73 -11.36 -0.14
C GLU A 167 0.35 -11.10 0.50
N ALA A 168 -0.12 -9.84 0.50
CA ALA A 168 -1.43 -9.48 1.02
C ALA A 168 -2.36 -9.08 -0.12
N TYR A 169 -3.49 -9.79 -0.25
CA TYR A 169 -4.52 -9.50 -1.24
C TYR A 169 -5.57 -8.59 -0.64
N VAL A 170 -5.75 -7.41 -1.26
CA VAL A 170 -6.69 -6.39 -0.79
C VAL A 170 -7.72 -6.11 -1.88
N GLU A 171 -8.99 -6.16 -1.50
CA GLU A 171 -10.11 -5.77 -2.35
C GLU A 171 -10.62 -4.40 -1.91
N ALA A 172 -10.91 -3.53 -2.88
CA ALA A 172 -11.51 -2.23 -2.67
C ALA A 172 -12.76 -2.08 -3.55
N ASN A 173 -13.85 -1.61 -2.94
CA ASN A 173 -15.14 -1.43 -3.60
C ASN A 173 -15.69 -0.03 -3.28
N MET A 174 -16.13 0.70 -4.30
CA MET A 174 -16.77 1.99 -4.15
C MET A 174 -18.26 1.89 -4.46
N PHE A 175 -19.09 2.44 -3.58
CA PHE A 175 -20.53 2.42 -3.69
C PHE A 175 -21.09 3.84 -3.74
N ASP A 176 -22.08 4.06 -4.60
CA ASP A 176 -22.90 5.28 -4.58
C ASP A 176 -23.84 5.26 -3.38
N VAL A 177 -23.86 6.32 -2.57
CA VAL A 177 -24.66 6.39 -1.34
C VAL A 177 -26.15 6.50 -1.63
N GLN A 178 -26.54 7.11 -2.75
CA GLN A 178 -27.97 7.34 -3.06
C GLN A 178 -28.64 6.06 -3.58
N THR A 179 -27.95 5.34 -4.47
CA THR A 179 -28.50 4.15 -5.15
C THR A 179 -28.07 2.85 -4.48
N SER A 180 -27.01 2.88 -3.66
CA SER A 180 -26.33 1.70 -3.11
C SER A 180 -25.67 0.80 -4.16
N ASP A 181 -25.51 1.29 -5.39
CA ASP A 181 -24.85 0.57 -6.46
C ASP A 181 -23.35 0.46 -6.22
N LEU A 182 -22.77 -0.71 -6.54
CA LEU A 182 -21.34 -0.85 -6.72
C LEU A 182 -20.94 -0.10 -8.00
N VAL A 183 -20.08 0.91 -7.89
CA VAL A 183 -19.68 1.78 -9.01
C VAL A 183 -18.27 1.52 -9.49
N TRP A 184 -17.41 1.01 -8.61
CA TRP A 184 -16.04 0.66 -8.92
C TRP A 184 -15.54 -0.43 -7.98
N SER A 185 -14.69 -1.30 -8.50
CA SER A 185 -14.03 -2.37 -7.75
C SER A 185 -12.59 -2.52 -8.22
N ALA A 186 -11.69 -2.86 -7.31
CA ALA A 186 -10.31 -3.22 -7.59
C ALA A 186 -9.82 -4.33 -6.69
N GLN A 187 -8.92 -5.14 -7.25
CA GLN A 187 -8.15 -6.15 -6.53
C GLN A 187 -6.68 -5.82 -6.66
N THR A 188 -5.97 -5.85 -5.54
CA THR A 188 -4.55 -5.53 -5.47
C THR A 188 -3.80 -6.59 -4.68
N GLU A 189 -2.51 -6.70 -4.98
CA GLU A 189 -1.54 -7.52 -4.26
C GLU A 189 -0.44 -6.62 -3.71
N ILE A 190 -0.17 -6.72 -2.42
CA ILE A 190 0.89 -5.99 -1.72
C ILE A 190 2.01 -6.96 -1.40
N LEU A 191 3.20 -6.69 -1.91
CA LEU A 191 4.36 -7.55 -1.76
C LEU A 191 5.31 -7.01 -0.68
N ASN A 192 5.68 -7.88 0.26
CA ASN A 192 6.70 -7.67 1.29
C ASN A 192 6.60 -6.30 1.98
N PRO A 193 5.45 -5.94 2.58
CA PRO A 193 5.31 -4.65 3.25
C PRO A 193 6.25 -4.56 4.45
N GLY A 194 7.04 -3.48 4.52
CA GLY A 194 7.95 -3.22 5.64
C GLY A 194 7.21 -2.84 6.93
N SER A 195 6.04 -2.23 6.78
CA SER A 195 5.13 -1.85 7.87
C SER A 195 3.70 -1.71 7.34
N LEU A 196 2.74 -1.60 8.27
CA LEU A 196 1.35 -1.29 7.91
C LEU A 196 1.24 0.08 7.21
N SER A 197 2.00 1.07 7.64
CA SER A 197 2.01 2.40 7.00
C SER A 197 2.50 2.30 5.56
N ASP A 198 3.59 1.56 5.32
CA ASP A 198 4.12 1.36 3.97
C ASP A 198 3.13 0.63 3.08
N ALA A 199 2.47 -0.42 3.61
CA ALA A 199 1.41 -1.12 2.91
C ALA A 199 0.26 -0.19 2.54
N ALA A 200 -0.22 0.61 3.50
CA ALA A 200 -1.33 1.54 3.30
C ALA A 200 -1.00 2.66 2.29
N ASP A 201 0.21 3.21 2.36
CA ASP A 201 0.68 4.25 1.43
C ASP A 201 0.85 3.70 0.01
N SER A 202 1.43 2.51 -0.13
CA SER A 202 1.59 1.82 -1.41
C SER A 202 0.22 1.47 -2.03
N PHE A 203 -0.68 0.90 -1.23
CA PHE A 203 -2.06 0.59 -1.63
C PHE A 203 -2.80 1.84 -2.11
N ALA A 204 -2.81 2.91 -1.30
CA ALA A 204 -3.43 4.17 -1.67
C ALA A 204 -2.82 4.76 -2.95
N GLY A 205 -1.49 4.58 -3.13
CA GLY A 205 -0.75 4.95 -4.33
C GLY A 205 -1.23 4.26 -5.59
N THR A 206 -1.72 3.06 -5.45
CA THR A 206 -2.15 2.21 -6.57
C THR A 206 -3.63 2.39 -6.89
N ILE A 207 -4.53 2.42 -5.88
CA ILE A 207 -5.96 2.48 -6.15
C ILE A 207 -6.47 3.89 -6.48
N VAL A 208 -5.93 4.95 -5.84
CA VAL A 208 -6.45 6.30 -6.03
C VAL A 208 -6.25 6.82 -7.47
N PRO A 209 -5.12 6.59 -8.15
CA PRO A 209 -5.00 6.91 -9.58
C PRO A 209 -6.05 6.21 -10.45
N SER A 210 -6.40 4.95 -10.15
CA SER A 210 -7.47 4.24 -10.87
C SER A 210 -8.83 4.93 -10.68
N ILE A 211 -9.18 5.33 -9.45
CA ILE A 211 -10.41 6.07 -9.13
C ILE A 211 -10.45 7.41 -9.89
N ILE A 212 -9.32 8.13 -9.92
CA ILE A 212 -9.18 9.42 -10.64
C ILE A 212 -9.34 9.23 -12.14
N ASN A 213 -8.65 8.24 -12.73
CA ASN A 213 -8.67 7.98 -14.17
C ASN A 213 -10.08 7.60 -14.68
N ASN A 214 -10.91 7.03 -13.82
CA ASN A 214 -12.31 6.73 -14.11
C ASN A 214 -13.24 7.95 -13.84
N GLY A 215 -12.69 9.09 -13.42
CA GLY A 215 -13.45 10.31 -13.14
C GLY A 215 -14.44 10.17 -11.96
N LEU A 216 -14.20 9.22 -11.05
CA LEU A 216 -15.10 8.97 -9.92
C LEU A 216 -14.95 10.01 -8.81
N VAL A 217 -13.80 10.66 -8.69
CA VAL A 217 -13.56 11.78 -7.79
C VAL A 217 -13.26 13.05 -8.58
N SER A 218 -13.60 14.21 -8.02
CA SER A 218 -13.35 15.50 -8.67
C SER A 218 -11.85 15.72 -8.85
N THR A 219 -11.46 16.16 -10.04
CA THR A 219 -10.14 16.73 -10.28
C THR A 219 -10.29 18.23 -10.38
N LYS A 220 -9.50 18.98 -9.60
CA LYS A 220 -9.48 20.46 -9.70
C LYS A 220 -8.99 20.88 -11.05
#